data_667a73d22875b03f96175bf3e890066d
#
_entry.id   667a73d22875b03f96175bf3e890066d
#
_cell.length_a   1.000
_cell.length_b   1.000
_cell.length_c   1.000
_cell.angle_alpha   90.00
_cell.angle_beta   90.00
_cell.angle_gamma   90.00
#
_symmetry.space_group_name_H-M   'P 1'
#
loop_
_entity.id
_entity.type
_entity.pdbx_description
1 polymer ?
#
loop_
_entity_poly.entity_id
_entity_poly.type
_entity_poly.pdbx_seq_one_letter_code
_entity_poly.pdbx_strand_id
1 'polypeptide(L)'
;MNEALTLFAEKGYSAVYVGEIADAVGIKTPSLYKHYKSKQDIFNSCVEVFAERMENIRNNMQLPGSKTASFSYETIAEEHLIEVANALFMFYLQDNVAAKFRKMLMIERYHNPEINRLFEDFFIIRAIDHEKEIFSKLIDAKVIKGENPHIIALRFYTPIFYLLQKYDMRPNEIEEAKHELTLVVQEFCKTYKGTRNDNEKDNRKG
;
A
#
# COMPACT_ATOMS: atom_id res chain seq x y z
N MET A 1 16.76 11.04 9.12
CA MET A 1 16.00 10.17 8.20
C MET A 1 14.87 10.93 7.51
N ASN A 2 13.94 11.58 8.19
CA ASN A 2 12.79 12.28 7.56
C ASN A 2 13.20 13.33 6.53
N GLU A 3 14.22 14.18 6.81
CA GLU A 3 14.73 15.17 5.87
C GLU A 3 15.36 14.53 4.63
N ALA A 4 16.10 13.43 4.80
CA ALA A 4 16.66 12.67 3.69
C ALA A 4 15.54 12.14 2.77
N LEU A 5 14.49 11.55 3.36
CA LEU A 5 13.34 11.04 2.61
C LEU A 5 12.60 12.16 1.87
N THR A 6 12.48 13.35 2.47
CA THR A 6 11.90 14.52 1.81
C THR A 6 12.71 14.91 0.58
N LEU A 7 14.02 15.06 0.74
CA LEU A 7 14.92 15.39 -0.38
C LEU A 7 14.88 14.33 -1.48
N PHE A 8 14.90 13.05 -1.10
CA PHE A 8 14.80 11.95 -2.06
C PHE A 8 13.46 11.96 -2.82
N ALA A 9 12.36 12.29 -2.15
CA ALA A 9 11.04 12.39 -2.76
C ALA A 9 10.88 13.60 -3.70
N GLU A 10 11.65 14.66 -3.49
CA GLU A 10 11.62 15.88 -4.30
C GLU A 10 12.55 15.81 -5.51
N LYS A 11 13.77 15.26 -5.33
CA LYS A 11 14.85 15.34 -6.32
C LYS A 11 15.23 13.98 -6.92
N GLY A 12 14.75 12.87 -6.36
CA GLY A 12 15.25 11.52 -6.64
C GLY A 12 16.49 11.18 -5.79
N TYR A 13 16.68 9.89 -5.53
CA TYR A 13 17.82 9.41 -4.72
C TYR A 13 19.17 9.80 -5.32
N SER A 14 19.35 9.63 -6.63
CA SER A 14 20.63 9.87 -7.30
C SER A 14 21.09 11.32 -7.24
N ALA A 15 20.16 12.26 -7.33
CA ALA A 15 20.46 13.71 -7.38
C ALA A 15 20.80 14.32 -6.01
N VAL A 16 20.49 13.65 -4.91
CA VAL A 16 20.73 14.20 -3.56
C VAL A 16 22.12 13.86 -3.07
N TYR A 17 22.84 14.85 -2.56
CA TYR A 17 24.16 14.69 -1.92
C TYR A 17 24.03 14.62 -0.40
N VAL A 18 24.95 13.88 0.25
CA VAL A 18 24.98 13.72 1.72
C VAL A 18 25.12 15.06 2.45
N GLY A 19 25.82 16.03 1.83
CA GLY A 19 25.92 17.41 2.35
C GLY A 19 24.57 18.09 2.46
N GLU A 20 23.69 17.97 1.45
CA GLU A 20 22.35 18.54 1.46
C GLU A 20 21.49 17.96 2.59
N ILE A 21 21.64 16.65 2.86
CA ILE A 21 20.95 15.98 3.97
C ILE A 21 21.45 16.54 5.31
N ALA A 22 22.77 16.73 5.47
CA ALA A 22 23.36 17.29 6.66
C ALA A 22 22.88 18.73 6.90
N ASP A 23 22.86 19.55 5.85
CA ASP A 23 22.38 20.94 5.91
C ASP A 23 20.88 21.01 6.28
N ALA A 24 20.05 20.14 5.68
CA ALA A 24 18.61 20.08 5.98
C ALA A 24 18.31 19.68 7.44
N VAL A 25 19.22 18.91 8.06
CA VAL A 25 19.11 18.53 9.50
C VAL A 25 19.78 19.56 10.41
N GLY A 26 20.53 20.53 9.86
CA GLY A 26 21.24 21.55 10.62
C GLY A 26 22.52 21.04 11.29
N ILE A 27 23.19 20.02 10.73
CA ILE A 27 24.43 19.45 11.24
C ILE A 27 25.53 19.47 10.17
N LYS A 28 26.79 19.32 10.60
CA LYS A 28 27.90 19.17 9.66
C LYS A 28 27.95 17.75 9.10
N THR A 29 28.34 17.60 7.83
CA THR A 29 28.47 16.30 7.14
C THR A 29 29.29 15.25 7.94
N PRO A 30 30.44 15.58 8.61
CA PRO A 30 31.11 14.61 9.45
C PRO A 30 30.30 14.09 10.64
N SER A 31 29.35 14.90 11.14
CA SER A 31 28.45 14.45 12.21
C SER A 31 27.41 13.46 11.69
N LEU A 32 26.91 13.64 10.47
CA LEU A 32 26.00 12.70 9.82
C LEU A 32 26.68 11.33 9.60
N TYR A 33 27.96 11.34 9.19
CA TYR A 33 28.74 10.11 9.01
C TYR A 33 29.07 9.33 10.31
N LYS A 34 28.83 9.90 11.49
CA LYS A 34 28.87 9.16 12.75
C LYS A 34 27.68 8.21 12.91
N HIS A 35 26.55 8.49 12.24
CA HIS A 35 25.31 7.73 12.32
C HIS A 35 25.07 6.85 11.10
N TYR A 36 25.53 7.28 9.92
CA TYR A 36 25.33 6.59 8.64
C TYR A 36 26.63 6.48 7.88
N LYS A 37 26.97 5.28 7.43
CA LYS A 37 28.24 5.01 6.72
C LYS A 37 28.25 5.56 5.30
N SER A 38 27.08 5.73 4.69
CA SER A 38 26.92 6.14 3.29
C SER A 38 25.52 6.69 3.02
N LYS A 39 25.30 7.29 1.84
CA LYS A 39 23.95 7.64 1.36
C LYS A 39 23.06 6.40 1.23
N GLN A 40 23.63 5.26 0.84
CA GLN A 40 22.91 3.99 0.79
C GLN A 40 22.42 3.53 2.17
N ASP A 41 23.20 3.75 3.21
CA ASP A 41 22.82 3.42 4.59
C ASP A 41 21.62 4.26 5.06
N ILE A 42 21.61 5.56 4.71
CA ILE A 42 20.44 6.44 4.93
C ILE A 42 19.22 5.95 4.16
N PHE A 43 19.40 5.56 2.90
CA PHE A 43 18.31 5.00 2.09
C PHE A 43 17.75 3.71 2.68
N ASN A 44 18.63 2.80 3.10
CA ASN A 44 18.22 1.54 3.75
C ASN A 44 17.37 1.81 5.01
N SER A 45 17.75 2.80 5.82
CA SER A 45 16.94 3.22 6.96
C SER A 45 15.56 3.77 6.56
N CYS A 46 15.43 4.42 5.40
CA CYS A 46 14.11 4.82 4.88
C CYS A 46 13.27 3.60 4.48
N VAL A 47 13.89 2.57 3.88
CA VAL A 47 13.22 1.29 3.54
C VAL A 47 12.72 0.59 4.81
N GLU A 48 13.57 0.51 5.85
CA GLU A 48 13.23 -0.13 7.13
C GLU A 48 12.04 0.57 7.81
N VAL A 49 12.06 1.91 7.90
CA VAL A 49 10.97 2.68 8.50
C VAL A 49 9.66 2.56 7.70
N PHE A 50 9.75 2.52 6.37
CA PHE A 50 8.57 2.26 5.55
C PHE A 50 8.01 0.86 5.80
N ALA A 51 8.86 -0.16 5.84
CA ALA A 51 8.45 -1.54 6.10
C ALA A 51 7.80 -1.70 7.49
N GLU A 52 8.36 -1.06 8.51
CA GLU A 52 7.79 -1.03 9.86
C GLU A 52 6.40 -0.37 9.89
N ARG A 53 6.24 0.77 9.22
CA ARG A 53 4.93 1.45 9.13
C ARG A 53 3.90 0.63 8.38
N MET A 54 4.30 -0.04 7.30
CA MET A 54 3.43 -0.95 6.56
C MET A 54 2.98 -2.12 7.44
N GLU A 55 3.89 -2.71 8.21
CA GLU A 55 3.55 -3.79 9.14
C GLU A 55 2.61 -3.30 10.25
N ASN A 56 2.83 -2.09 10.77
CA ASN A 56 1.96 -1.50 11.79
C ASN A 56 0.53 -1.26 11.27
N ILE A 57 0.34 -0.75 10.06
CA ILE A 57 -1.00 -0.57 9.50
C ILE A 57 -1.68 -1.91 9.26
N ARG A 58 -0.95 -2.91 8.76
CA ARG A 58 -1.47 -4.27 8.57
C ARG A 58 -1.93 -4.90 9.89
N ASN A 59 -1.14 -4.76 10.96
CA ASN A 59 -1.48 -5.26 12.28
C ASN A 59 -2.69 -4.54 12.89
N ASN A 60 -2.74 -3.22 12.79
CA ASN A 60 -3.85 -2.41 13.32
C ASN A 60 -5.18 -2.73 12.63
N MET A 61 -5.14 -3.04 11.36
CA MET A 61 -6.32 -3.42 10.56
C MET A 61 -6.61 -4.92 10.59
N GLN A 62 -5.81 -5.70 11.32
CA GLN A 62 -5.91 -7.16 11.38
C GLN A 62 -5.93 -7.80 9.99
N LEU A 63 -5.16 -7.25 9.05
CA LEU A 63 -5.14 -7.75 7.68
C LEU A 63 -4.60 -9.18 7.60
N PRO A 64 -5.04 -9.98 6.61
CA PRO A 64 -4.52 -11.32 6.39
C PRO A 64 -2.99 -11.32 6.32
N GLY A 65 -2.37 -12.25 7.05
CA GLY A 65 -0.91 -12.35 7.15
C GLY A 65 -0.25 -11.40 8.16
N SER A 66 -1.01 -10.54 8.85
CA SER A 66 -0.49 -9.79 10.01
C SER A 66 -0.28 -10.70 11.21
N LYS A 67 0.62 -10.29 12.14
CA LYS A 67 0.91 -11.06 13.38
C LYS A 67 -0.29 -11.15 14.33
N THR A 68 -1.25 -10.25 14.20
CA THR A 68 -2.42 -10.11 15.08
C THR A 68 -3.72 -10.61 14.45
N ALA A 69 -3.67 -11.16 13.22
CA ALA A 69 -4.87 -11.53 12.49
C ALA A 69 -5.64 -12.67 13.15
N SER A 70 -6.76 -12.31 13.77
CA SER A 70 -7.87 -13.21 14.10
C SER A 70 -8.93 -13.14 12.99
N PHE A 71 -8.52 -13.33 11.73
CA PHE A 71 -9.35 -13.01 10.58
C PHE A 71 -10.13 -14.24 10.11
N SER A 72 -11.46 -14.18 10.15
CA SER A 72 -12.32 -15.18 9.52
C SER A 72 -12.71 -14.70 8.12
N TYR A 73 -12.19 -15.35 7.09
CA TYR A 73 -12.58 -15.09 5.70
C TYR A 73 -14.07 -15.33 5.44
N GLU A 74 -14.74 -16.03 6.35
CA GLU A 74 -16.14 -16.40 6.21
C GLU A 74 -17.12 -15.25 6.45
N THR A 75 -16.68 -14.18 7.09
CA THR A 75 -17.53 -13.08 7.56
C THR A 75 -17.13 -11.70 7.02
N ILE A 76 -16.37 -11.65 5.93
CA ILE A 76 -15.98 -10.37 5.33
C ILE A 76 -17.22 -9.67 4.79
N ALA A 77 -17.58 -8.55 5.41
CA ALA A 77 -18.59 -7.63 4.91
C ALA A 77 -17.99 -6.67 3.87
N GLU A 78 -18.82 -6.17 2.96
CA GLU A 78 -18.45 -5.14 1.98
C GLU A 78 -17.85 -3.91 2.66
N GLU A 79 -18.45 -3.47 3.76
CA GLU A 79 -18.01 -2.33 4.56
C GLU A 79 -16.57 -2.50 5.04
N HIS A 80 -16.19 -3.70 5.47
CA HIS A 80 -14.83 -3.98 5.91
C HIS A 80 -13.81 -3.90 4.75
N LEU A 81 -14.16 -4.40 3.57
CA LEU A 81 -13.30 -4.25 2.38
C LEU A 81 -13.12 -2.79 2.00
N ILE A 82 -14.17 -1.98 2.10
CA ILE A 82 -14.11 -0.54 1.85
C ILE A 82 -13.20 0.15 2.88
N GLU A 83 -13.33 -0.17 4.17
CA GLU A 83 -12.49 0.38 5.24
C GLU A 83 -11.01 0.05 5.02
N VAL A 84 -10.71 -1.22 4.74
CA VAL A 84 -9.34 -1.70 4.47
C VAL A 84 -8.75 -1.00 3.25
N ALA A 85 -9.50 -0.97 2.14
CA ALA A 85 -9.04 -0.33 0.91
C ALA A 85 -8.78 1.17 1.12
N ASN A 86 -9.69 1.87 1.81
CA ASN A 86 -9.52 3.29 2.13
C ASN A 86 -8.30 3.53 3.03
N ALA A 87 -8.11 2.75 4.07
CA ALA A 87 -6.99 2.95 5.00
C ALA A 87 -5.63 2.70 4.32
N LEU A 88 -5.50 1.65 3.51
CA LEU A 88 -4.28 1.38 2.75
C LEU A 88 -4.05 2.45 1.66
N PHE A 89 -5.10 2.86 0.96
CA PHE A 89 -5.03 3.92 -0.03
C PHE A 89 -4.55 5.24 0.59
N MET A 90 -5.15 5.63 1.72
CA MET A 90 -4.79 6.86 2.43
C MET A 90 -3.39 6.77 3.04
N PHE A 91 -2.96 5.59 3.51
CA PHE A 91 -1.59 5.38 3.93
C PHE A 91 -0.59 5.69 2.80
N TYR A 92 -0.79 5.13 1.63
CA TYR A 92 0.09 5.40 0.48
C TYR A 92 -0.01 6.83 -0.05
N LEU A 93 -1.15 7.49 0.11
CA LEU A 93 -1.38 8.82 -0.43
C LEU A 93 -0.94 9.95 0.53
N GLN A 94 -1.15 9.77 1.84
CA GLN A 94 -1.00 10.85 2.82
C GLN A 94 -0.02 10.57 3.97
N ASP A 95 0.33 9.31 4.27
CA ASP A 95 1.32 9.07 5.33
C ASP A 95 2.65 9.72 4.96
N ASN A 96 3.21 10.48 5.90
CA ASN A 96 4.40 11.29 5.65
C ASN A 96 5.63 10.47 5.19
N VAL A 97 5.71 9.20 5.57
CA VAL A 97 6.80 8.30 5.13
C VAL A 97 6.39 7.54 3.87
N ALA A 98 5.20 6.92 3.86
CA ALA A 98 4.78 6.07 2.76
C ALA A 98 4.58 6.83 1.45
N ALA A 99 3.97 8.02 1.49
CA ALA A 99 3.78 8.86 0.31
C ALA A 99 5.12 9.32 -0.28
N LYS A 100 6.05 9.80 0.57
CA LYS A 100 7.38 10.21 0.13
C LYS A 100 8.21 9.04 -0.38
N PHE A 101 8.16 7.90 0.30
CA PHE A 101 8.87 6.69 -0.11
C PHE A 101 8.41 6.21 -1.48
N ARG A 102 7.09 6.11 -1.69
CA ARG A 102 6.51 5.76 -2.99
C ARG A 102 6.95 6.74 -4.09
N LYS A 103 6.85 8.05 -3.83
CA LYS A 103 7.25 9.09 -4.78
C LYS A 103 8.73 9.01 -5.15
N MET A 104 9.60 8.83 -4.17
CA MET A 104 11.04 8.62 -4.39
C MET A 104 11.30 7.41 -5.31
N LEU A 105 10.66 6.27 -5.03
CA LEU A 105 10.81 5.08 -5.87
C LEU A 105 10.32 5.33 -7.30
N MET A 106 9.19 6.04 -7.47
CA MET A 106 8.64 6.36 -8.80
C MET A 106 9.56 7.26 -9.62
N ILE A 107 10.19 8.25 -9.00
CA ILE A 107 11.13 9.17 -9.69
C ILE A 107 12.40 8.42 -10.11
N GLU A 108 12.92 7.59 -9.22
CA GLU A 108 14.27 7.02 -9.38
C GLU A 108 14.28 5.68 -10.15
N ARG A 109 13.16 4.96 -10.22
CA ARG A 109 13.09 3.61 -10.81
C ARG A 109 13.64 3.48 -12.23
N TYR A 110 13.54 4.53 -13.02
CA TYR A 110 14.02 4.52 -14.42
C TYR A 110 15.54 4.77 -14.54
N HIS A 111 16.16 5.22 -13.47
CA HIS A 111 17.58 5.56 -13.42
C HIS A 111 18.40 4.58 -12.58
N ASN A 112 17.75 3.86 -11.65
CA ASN A 112 18.39 2.94 -10.73
C ASN A 112 17.70 1.57 -10.72
N PRO A 113 18.35 0.51 -11.27
CA PRO A 113 17.76 -0.82 -11.33
C PRO A 113 17.44 -1.45 -9.96
N GLU A 114 18.18 -1.11 -8.90
CA GLU A 114 17.89 -1.62 -7.54
C GLU A 114 16.62 -0.99 -6.98
N ILE A 115 16.46 0.32 -7.19
CA ILE A 115 15.23 1.03 -6.79
C ILE A 115 14.04 0.58 -7.64
N ASN A 116 14.24 0.28 -8.94
CA ASN A 116 13.19 -0.31 -9.75
C ASN A 116 12.72 -1.66 -9.19
N ARG A 117 13.66 -2.54 -8.78
CA ARG A 117 13.28 -3.82 -8.16
C ARG A 117 12.48 -3.63 -6.87
N LEU A 118 12.83 -2.63 -6.05
CA LEU A 118 12.04 -2.30 -4.85
C LEU A 118 10.63 -1.81 -5.22
N PHE A 119 10.52 -0.96 -6.24
CA PHE A 119 9.20 -0.50 -6.71
C PHE A 119 8.36 -1.67 -7.22
N GLU A 120 8.91 -2.51 -8.07
CA GLU A 120 8.22 -3.69 -8.59
C GLU A 120 7.81 -4.64 -7.46
N ASP A 121 8.70 -4.88 -6.50
CA ASP A 121 8.43 -5.75 -5.37
C ASP A 121 7.28 -5.21 -4.51
N PHE A 122 7.32 -3.94 -4.09
CA PHE A 122 6.31 -3.39 -3.19
C PHE A 122 4.97 -3.09 -3.86
N PHE A 123 4.98 -2.61 -5.11
CA PHE A 123 3.78 -2.03 -5.75
C PHE A 123 3.23 -2.84 -6.92
N ILE A 124 3.94 -3.84 -7.40
CA ILE A 124 3.51 -4.67 -8.53
C ILE A 124 3.41 -6.14 -8.13
N ILE A 125 4.52 -6.75 -7.72
CA ILE A 125 4.60 -8.21 -7.54
C ILE A 125 3.91 -8.61 -6.24
N ARG A 126 4.43 -8.14 -5.07
CA ARG A 126 3.87 -8.53 -3.76
C ARG A 126 2.45 -8.04 -3.55
N ALA A 127 2.07 -6.89 -4.11
CA ALA A 127 0.70 -6.42 -4.02
C ALA A 127 -0.26 -7.42 -4.67
N ILE A 128 0.03 -7.88 -5.89
CA ILE A 128 -0.81 -8.84 -6.60
C ILE A 128 -0.75 -10.23 -5.96
N ASP A 129 0.43 -10.70 -5.53
CA ASP A 129 0.55 -12.01 -4.87
C ASP A 129 -0.22 -12.04 -3.55
N HIS A 130 -0.17 -10.97 -2.77
CA HIS A 130 -0.93 -10.86 -1.53
C HIS A 130 -2.44 -10.88 -1.77
N GLU A 131 -2.93 -10.08 -2.71
CA GLU A 131 -4.36 -10.08 -3.07
C GLU A 131 -4.81 -11.43 -3.63
N LYS A 132 -3.98 -12.08 -4.44
CA LYS A 132 -4.24 -13.43 -4.95
C LYS A 132 -4.42 -14.45 -3.83
N GLU A 133 -3.58 -14.41 -2.78
CA GLU A 133 -3.72 -15.30 -1.62
C GLU A 133 -5.03 -15.05 -0.87
N ILE A 134 -5.41 -13.79 -0.67
CA ILE A 134 -6.67 -13.40 -0.02
C ILE A 134 -7.85 -13.91 -0.86
N PHE A 135 -7.87 -13.60 -2.15
CA PHE A 135 -8.99 -13.99 -3.00
C PHE A 135 -9.09 -15.50 -3.21
N SER A 136 -7.97 -16.26 -3.19
CA SER A 136 -8.02 -17.71 -3.16
C SER A 136 -8.82 -18.22 -1.96
N LYS A 137 -8.51 -17.72 -0.76
CA LYS A 137 -9.21 -18.11 0.48
C LYS A 137 -10.68 -17.68 0.48
N LEU A 138 -11.01 -16.51 -0.08
CA LEU A 138 -12.39 -16.04 -0.20
C LEU A 138 -13.22 -16.85 -1.19
N ILE A 139 -12.61 -17.35 -2.26
CA ILE A 139 -13.24 -18.28 -3.21
C ILE A 139 -13.50 -19.63 -2.51
N ASP A 140 -12.50 -20.18 -1.82
CA ASP A 140 -12.61 -21.46 -1.09
C ASP A 140 -13.71 -21.40 -0.02
N ALA A 141 -13.82 -20.25 0.67
CA ALA A 141 -14.87 -19.98 1.66
C ALA A 141 -16.24 -19.63 1.04
N LYS A 142 -16.37 -19.57 -0.29
CA LYS A 142 -17.59 -19.20 -1.04
C LYS A 142 -18.12 -17.78 -0.73
N VAL A 143 -17.27 -16.92 -0.22
CA VAL A 143 -17.61 -15.51 0.05
C VAL A 143 -17.68 -14.72 -1.25
N ILE A 144 -16.76 -15.02 -2.17
CA ILE A 144 -16.79 -14.47 -3.53
C ILE A 144 -16.89 -15.59 -4.57
N LYS A 145 -17.43 -15.26 -5.73
CA LYS A 145 -17.49 -16.16 -6.89
C LYS A 145 -16.31 -15.89 -7.82
N GLY A 146 -15.82 -16.94 -8.50
CA GLY A 146 -14.78 -16.84 -9.50
C GLY A 146 -13.87 -18.06 -9.43
N GLU A 147 -13.07 -18.25 -10.48
CA GLU A 147 -12.22 -19.43 -10.63
C GLU A 147 -10.73 -19.08 -10.59
N ASN A 148 -10.38 -17.86 -10.95
CA ASN A 148 -8.98 -17.44 -11.06
C ASN A 148 -8.66 -16.30 -10.08
N PRO A 149 -8.05 -16.61 -8.90
CA PRO A 149 -7.75 -15.60 -7.89
C PRO A 149 -6.75 -14.54 -8.37
N HIS A 150 -5.85 -14.88 -9.32
CA HIS A 150 -4.92 -13.91 -9.89
C HIS A 150 -5.65 -12.85 -10.74
N ILE A 151 -6.61 -13.26 -11.56
CA ILE A 151 -7.40 -12.30 -12.36
C ILE A 151 -8.27 -11.42 -11.47
N ILE A 152 -8.82 -12.00 -10.39
CA ILE A 152 -9.61 -11.23 -9.42
C ILE A 152 -8.71 -10.21 -8.69
N ALA A 153 -7.50 -10.60 -8.28
CA ALA A 153 -6.51 -9.70 -7.69
C ALA A 153 -6.14 -8.55 -8.63
N LEU A 154 -5.89 -8.83 -9.89
CA LEU A 154 -5.63 -7.79 -10.90
C LEU A 154 -6.79 -6.81 -11.03
N ARG A 155 -8.03 -7.29 -11.10
CA ARG A 155 -9.24 -6.46 -11.23
C ARG A 155 -9.50 -5.62 -9.98
N PHE A 156 -9.14 -6.11 -8.81
CA PHE A 156 -9.24 -5.35 -7.56
C PHE A 156 -8.16 -4.29 -7.45
N TYR A 157 -6.90 -4.67 -7.63
CA TYR A 157 -5.76 -3.80 -7.38
C TYR A 157 -5.54 -2.73 -8.44
N THR A 158 -5.75 -3.04 -9.73
CA THR A 158 -5.44 -2.11 -10.83
C THR A 158 -6.17 -0.78 -10.73
N PRO A 159 -7.48 -0.70 -10.46
CA PRO A 159 -8.16 0.58 -10.26
C PRO A 159 -7.62 1.36 -9.05
N ILE A 160 -7.29 0.68 -7.95
CA ILE A 160 -6.72 1.31 -6.75
C ILE A 160 -5.36 1.93 -7.08
N PHE A 161 -4.51 1.18 -7.79
CA PHE A 161 -3.22 1.70 -8.23
C PHE A 161 -3.35 2.88 -9.19
N TYR A 162 -4.32 2.85 -10.11
CA TYR A 162 -4.65 3.98 -10.98
C TYR A 162 -5.06 5.21 -10.18
N LEU A 163 -5.93 5.06 -9.18
CA LEU A 163 -6.38 6.15 -8.32
C LEU A 163 -5.23 6.76 -7.51
N LEU A 164 -4.28 5.94 -7.02
CA LEU A 164 -3.06 6.44 -6.38
C LEU A 164 -2.27 7.36 -7.32
N GLN A 165 -2.17 7.01 -8.62
CA GLN A 165 -1.50 7.87 -9.60
C GLN A 165 -2.30 9.15 -9.90
N LYS A 166 -3.62 9.01 -10.04
CA LYS A 166 -4.53 10.14 -10.35
C LYS A 166 -4.47 11.22 -9.27
N TYR A 167 -4.45 10.81 -8.00
CA TYR A 167 -4.58 11.72 -6.86
C TYR A 167 -3.25 12.09 -6.18
N ASP A 168 -2.12 11.55 -6.61
CA ASP A 168 -0.80 11.79 -5.98
C ASP A 168 -0.42 13.28 -5.85
N MET A 169 -0.77 14.08 -6.85
CA MET A 169 -0.47 15.52 -6.89
C MET A 169 -1.69 16.40 -6.64
N ARG A 170 -2.76 15.85 -6.03
CA ARG A 170 -4.05 16.54 -5.82
C ARG A 170 -4.47 16.54 -4.35
N PRO A 171 -3.71 17.20 -3.45
CA PRO A 171 -3.98 17.15 -2.02
C PRO A 171 -5.33 17.74 -1.61
N ASN A 172 -5.93 18.59 -2.45
CA ASN A 172 -7.24 19.21 -2.19
C ASN A 172 -8.42 18.32 -2.63
N GLU A 173 -8.17 17.20 -3.33
CA GLU A 173 -9.20 16.30 -3.87
C GLU A 173 -9.30 14.98 -3.08
N ILE A 174 -8.89 14.97 -1.80
CA ILE A 174 -8.82 13.76 -0.98
C ILE A 174 -10.19 13.11 -0.75
N GLU A 175 -11.23 13.90 -0.51
CA GLU A 175 -12.58 13.37 -0.31
C GLU A 175 -13.16 12.79 -1.61
N GLU A 176 -12.83 13.39 -2.75
CA GLU A 176 -13.17 12.84 -4.07
C GLU A 176 -12.43 11.51 -4.30
N ALA A 177 -11.15 11.43 -3.95
CA ALA A 177 -10.36 10.21 -4.05
C ALA A 177 -10.96 9.06 -3.23
N LYS A 178 -11.36 9.31 -1.98
CA LYS A 178 -12.03 8.33 -1.13
C LYS A 178 -13.37 7.89 -1.71
N HIS A 179 -14.16 8.84 -2.20
CA HIS A 179 -15.44 8.55 -2.81
C HIS A 179 -15.29 7.65 -4.04
N GLU A 180 -14.39 8.00 -4.96
CA GLU A 180 -14.13 7.21 -6.17
C GLU A 180 -13.61 5.80 -5.83
N LEU A 181 -12.71 5.68 -4.84
CA LEU A 181 -12.24 4.39 -4.35
C LEU A 181 -13.40 3.55 -3.79
N THR A 182 -14.28 4.17 -2.99
CA THR A 182 -15.44 3.46 -2.42
C THR A 182 -16.32 2.90 -3.52
N LEU A 183 -16.63 3.69 -4.57
CA LEU A 183 -17.41 3.21 -5.71
C LEU A 183 -16.74 2.04 -6.44
N VAL A 184 -15.42 2.09 -6.63
CA VAL A 184 -14.64 1.00 -7.24
C VAL A 184 -14.76 -0.29 -6.43
N VAL A 185 -14.60 -0.21 -5.11
CA VAL A 185 -14.69 -1.40 -4.22
C VAL A 185 -16.12 -1.94 -4.16
N GLN A 186 -17.13 -1.08 -4.10
CA GLN A 186 -18.55 -1.47 -4.14
C GLN A 186 -18.90 -2.22 -5.44
N GLU A 187 -18.44 -1.72 -6.58
CA GLU A 187 -18.70 -2.38 -7.88
C GLU A 187 -17.98 -3.72 -7.98
N PHE A 188 -16.76 -3.81 -7.42
CA PHE A 188 -16.06 -5.07 -7.30
C PHE A 188 -16.85 -6.07 -6.45
N CYS A 189 -17.33 -5.65 -5.26
CA CYS A 189 -18.13 -6.49 -4.37
C CYS A 189 -19.41 -7.01 -5.04
N LYS A 190 -20.16 -6.15 -5.75
CA LYS A 190 -21.36 -6.54 -6.52
C LYS A 190 -21.01 -7.58 -7.59
N THR A 191 -19.90 -7.37 -8.30
CA THR A 191 -19.46 -8.26 -9.38
C THR A 191 -19.11 -9.66 -8.88
N TYR A 192 -18.45 -9.74 -7.71
CA TYR A 192 -17.89 -10.99 -7.18
C TYR A 192 -18.67 -11.56 -5.99
N LYS A 193 -19.82 -11.02 -5.62
CA LYS A 193 -20.66 -11.54 -4.52
C LYS A 193 -20.92 -13.04 -4.68
N GLY A 194 -20.55 -13.82 -3.66
CA GLY A 194 -20.75 -15.26 -3.59
C GLY A 194 -22.21 -15.63 -3.24
N THR A 195 -22.51 -16.92 -3.29
CA THR A 195 -23.87 -17.48 -3.06
C THR A 195 -24.20 -17.70 -1.58
N ARG A 196 -23.24 -17.52 -0.67
CA ARG A 196 -23.39 -17.87 0.76
C ARG A 196 -24.42 -17.02 1.51
N ASN A 197 -24.63 -15.76 1.10
CA ASN A 197 -25.54 -14.84 1.79
C ASN A 197 -27.04 -15.05 1.47
N ASP A 198 -27.38 -15.86 0.48
CA ASP A 198 -28.78 -16.06 0.09
C ASP A 198 -29.47 -17.16 0.91
N ASN A 199 -28.71 -18.12 1.47
CA ASN A 199 -29.26 -19.24 2.23
C ASN A 199 -29.52 -18.97 3.73
N GLU A 200 -28.88 -17.95 4.33
CA GLU A 200 -29.11 -17.65 5.76
C GLU A 200 -30.39 -16.83 6.02
N LYS A 201 -30.91 -16.16 5.01
CA LYS A 201 -32.21 -15.43 5.16
C LYS A 201 -33.44 -16.34 5.08
N ASP A 202 -33.31 -17.51 4.43
CA ASP A 202 -34.43 -18.44 4.30
C ASP A 202 -34.62 -19.32 5.54
N ASN A 203 -33.54 -19.60 6.30
CA ASN A 203 -33.62 -20.43 7.52
C ASN A 203 -34.13 -19.67 8.79
N ARG A 204 -34.35 -18.36 8.72
CA ARG A 204 -34.92 -17.57 9.85
C ARG A 204 -36.41 -17.31 9.71
N LYS A 205 -37.05 -17.87 8.69
CA LYS A 205 -38.52 -17.77 8.46
C LYS A 205 -39.24 -19.11 8.50
N GLY A 206 -38.59 -20.14 9.05
CA GLY A 206 -39.22 -21.42 9.32
C GLY A 206 -39.51 -21.63 10.81
#